data_808eda84f01131841e1d798ce6996bce
#
_entry.id   808eda84f01131841e1d798ce6996bce
#
_cell.length_a   1.000
_cell.length_b   1.000
_cell.length_c   1.000
_cell.angle_alpha   90.00
_cell.angle_beta   90.00
_cell.angle_gamma   90.00
#
_symmetry.space_group_name_H-M   'P 1'
#
loop_
_entity.id
_entity.type
_entity.pdbx_description
1 polymer ?
#
loop_
_entity_poly.entity_id
_entity_poly.type
_entity_poly.pdbx_seq_one_letter_code
_entity_poly.pdbx_strand_id
1 'polypeptide(L)'
;FELPDGNDETVDWDTGVIAGSGIGGMDTIALSVVPMINEGRVRRLGSRVVEQVMNSGTSARIGGLIGAGNKVTSNSSACSTGNEAVIDALWRIREGLAKRMVAGGSEGASPYIWGGFDAMRVIARKFNDNPAAGSRPMSASACGFVPGSGGAMLLLEELETALVRGARIYAEIVGGFVNCGGQRMGGSMTAPNPVGVQKCIRGAVADAGIRLSEIDAINGHLTATYADPHEVKNWAAALERTPESFPYINSTKSMIGHCLGAAGAVECVASVLQVYRGFLHPSINSEDVHPEIADFAPKIVQKCMEFPDLKYLAKAGFGFGDVNSCIIFRKWEDK
;
A
#
# COMPACT_ATOMS: atom_id res chain seq x y z
N PHE A 1 -21.15 5.22 -5.04
CA PHE A 1 -21.23 4.04 -5.92
C PHE A 1 -22.25 3.07 -5.33
N GLU A 2 -23.35 2.87 -6.03
CA GLU A 2 -24.33 1.85 -5.67
C GLU A 2 -23.96 0.56 -6.41
N LEU A 3 -24.03 -0.56 -5.70
CA LEU A 3 -23.84 -1.87 -6.35
C LEU A 3 -25.05 -2.13 -7.26
N PRO A 4 -24.85 -2.68 -8.47
CA PRO A 4 -25.94 -3.11 -9.32
C PRO A 4 -26.86 -4.12 -8.60
N ASP A 5 -28.16 -4.11 -8.94
CA ASP A 5 -29.05 -5.19 -8.53
C ASP A 5 -28.47 -6.53 -9.04
N GLY A 6 -28.61 -7.59 -8.27
CA GLY A 6 -28.10 -8.91 -8.64
C GLY A 6 -28.70 -9.48 -9.94
N ASN A 7 -29.78 -8.88 -10.46
CA ASN A 7 -30.39 -9.19 -11.75
C ASN A 7 -30.01 -8.20 -12.86
N ASP A 8 -29.18 -7.18 -12.56
CA ASP A 8 -28.72 -6.23 -13.55
C ASP A 8 -27.61 -6.87 -14.40
N GLU A 9 -27.86 -7.09 -15.68
CA GLU A 9 -26.91 -7.63 -16.66
C GLU A 9 -26.15 -6.52 -17.41
N THR A 10 -26.28 -5.25 -16.99
CA THR A 10 -25.60 -4.11 -17.61
C THR A 10 -24.09 -4.19 -17.38
N VAL A 11 -23.32 -4.02 -18.44
CA VAL A 11 -21.86 -3.98 -18.40
C VAL A 11 -21.39 -2.53 -18.47
N ASP A 12 -20.62 -2.09 -17.47
CA ASP A 12 -19.97 -0.77 -17.46
C ASP A 12 -18.60 -0.84 -18.17
N TRP A 13 -18.57 -0.52 -19.45
CA TRP A 13 -17.37 -0.57 -20.28
C TRP A 13 -16.32 0.50 -19.94
N ASP A 14 -16.68 1.51 -19.19
CA ASP A 14 -15.79 2.58 -18.73
C ASP A 14 -15.12 2.29 -17.38
N THR A 15 -15.57 1.25 -16.66
CA THR A 15 -15.05 0.88 -15.34
C THR A 15 -14.24 -0.40 -15.38
N GLY A 16 -13.04 -0.36 -14.80
CA GLY A 16 -12.14 -1.51 -14.65
C GLY A 16 -11.77 -1.80 -13.19
N VAL A 17 -11.03 -2.89 -12.98
CA VAL A 17 -10.56 -3.33 -11.66
C VAL A 17 -9.10 -3.76 -11.74
N ILE A 18 -8.27 -3.23 -10.81
CA ILE A 18 -6.93 -3.74 -10.56
C ILE A 18 -6.83 -4.06 -9.06
N ALA A 19 -6.94 -5.33 -8.70
CA ALA A 19 -6.90 -5.77 -7.31
C ALA A 19 -5.81 -6.81 -7.11
N GLY A 20 -4.70 -6.40 -6.49
CA GLY A 20 -3.52 -7.23 -6.32
C GLY A 20 -3.52 -8.06 -5.04
N SER A 21 -2.67 -9.08 -5.01
CA SER A 21 -2.35 -9.88 -3.83
C SER A 21 -0.90 -10.31 -3.89
N GLY A 22 -0.20 -10.27 -2.77
CA GLY A 22 1.19 -10.72 -2.69
C GLY A 22 1.31 -12.24 -2.77
N ILE A 23 0.48 -12.94 -2.00
CA ILE A 23 0.46 -14.41 -1.93
C ILE A 23 -1.01 -14.85 -1.82
N GLY A 24 -1.57 -15.39 -2.89
CA GLY A 24 -2.97 -15.83 -2.89
C GLY A 24 -3.18 -17.23 -2.29
N GLY A 25 -4.37 -17.53 -1.83
CA GLY A 25 -4.97 -18.85 -1.60
C GLY A 25 -4.20 -19.93 -0.85
N MET A 26 -3.18 -19.59 -0.05
CA MET A 26 -2.29 -20.55 0.62
C MET A 26 -3.05 -21.50 1.56
N ASP A 27 -4.05 -21.03 2.28
CA ASP A 27 -4.87 -21.89 3.17
C ASP A 27 -5.65 -22.92 2.36
N THR A 28 -6.23 -22.51 1.23
CA THR A 28 -6.93 -23.43 0.33
C THR A 28 -5.97 -24.50 -0.21
N ILE A 29 -4.77 -24.09 -0.62
CA ILE A 29 -3.73 -25.03 -1.07
C ILE A 29 -3.37 -26.00 0.05
N ALA A 30 -3.00 -25.49 1.22
CA ALA A 30 -2.48 -26.30 2.31
C ALA A 30 -3.54 -27.20 2.94
N LEU A 31 -4.77 -26.68 3.17
CA LEU A 31 -5.80 -27.37 3.94
C LEU A 31 -6.74 -28.22 3.07
N SER A 32 -6.81 -27.95 1.75
CA SER A 32 -7.71 -28.64 0.85
C SER A 32 -6.98 -29.34 -0.28
N VAL A 33 -6.19 -28.61 -1.07
CA VAL A 33 -5.58 -29.15 -2.30
C VAL A 33 -4.55 -30.24 -1.98
N VAL A 34 -3.59 -29.93 -1.12
CA VAL A 34 -2.50 -30.87 -0.76
C VAL A 34 -3.03 -32.16 -0.14
N PRO A 35 -3.90 -32.15 0.88
CA PRO A 35 -4.47 -33.42 1.43
C PRO A 35 -5.23 -34.23 0.39
N MET A 36 -6.07 -33.60 -0.43
CA MET A 36 -6.85 -34.29 -1.44
C MET A 36 -6.00 -34.96 -2.52
N ILE A 37 -4.89 -34.30 -2.91
CA ILE A 37 -3.93 -34.89 -3.87
C ILE A 37 -3.23 -36.08 -3.23
N ASN A 38 -2.74 -35.95 -2.00
CA ASN A 38 -2.01 -37.02 -1.30
C ASN A 38 -2.89 -38.26 -1.04
N GLU A 39 -4.20 -38.04 -0.88
CA GLU A 39 -5.17 -39.12 -0.70
C GLU A 39 -5.71 -39.69 -2.02
N GLY A 40 -5.28 -39.21 -3.17
CA GLY A 40 -5.81 -39.61 -4.49
C GLY A 40 -7.27 -39.18 -4.75
N ARG A 41 -7.78 -38.22 -4.01
CA ARG A 41 -9.19 -37.80 -3.97
C ARG A 41 -9.46 -36.49 -4.72
N VAL A 42 -8.68 -36.19 -5.77
CA VAL A 42 -8.73 -34.91 -6.52
C VAL A 42 -10.14 -34.56 -7.01
N ARG A 43 -10.94 -35.54 -7.40
CA ARG A 43 -12.33 -35.31 -7.85
C ARG A 43 -13.27 -34.79 -6.75
N ARG A 44 -12.83 -34.81 -5.49
CA ARG A 44 -13.59 -34.25 -4.34
C ARG A 44 -13.18 -32.79 -4.03
N LEU A 45 -12.18 -32.26 -4.72
CA LEU A 45 -11.93 -30.82 -4.71
C LEU A 45 -13.16 -30.11 -5.30
N GLY A 46 -13.70 -29.15 -4.59
CA GLY A 46 -14.86 -28.40 -5.08
C GLY A 46 -14.51 -27.59 -6.35
N SER A 47 -15.50 -27.30 -7.18
CA SER A 47 -15.32 -26.53 -8.42
C SER A 47 -14.76 -25.12 -8.23
N ARG A 48 -14.85 -24.57 -7.01
CA ARG A 48 -14.39 -23.21 -6.67
C ARG A 48 -12.93 -23.15 -6.21
N VAL A 49 -12.24 -24.26 -6.09
CA VAL A 49 -10.88 -24.26 -5.53
C VAL A 49 -9.90 -23.44 -6.35
N VAL A 50 -10.03 -23.45 -7.68
CA VAL A 50 -9.19 -22.66 -8.58
C VAL A 50 -9.42 -21.15 -8.37
N GLU A 51 -10.69 -20.73 -8.24
CA GLU A 51 -11.05 -19.34 -7.98
C GLU A 51 -10.50 -18.83 -6.63
N GLN A 52 -10.38 -19.72 -5.64
CA GLN A 52 -9.87 -19.40 -4.30
C GLN A 52 -8.33 -19.30 -4.27
N VAL A 53 -7.66 -19.93 -5.22
CA VAL A 53 -6.19 -20.02 -5.25
C VAL A 53 -5.58 -19.00 -6.21
N MET A 54 -6.24 -18.70 -7.32
CA MET A 54 -5.70 -17.77 -8.32
C MET A 54 -5.60 -16.34 -7.77
N ASN A 55 -4.46 -15.66 -8.00
CA ASN A 55 -4.24 -14.28 -7.55
C ASN A 55 -5.26 -13.30 -8.13
N SER A 56 -5.82 -13.57 -9.31
CA SER A 56 -6.87 -12.78 -9.94
C SER A 56 -8.27 -13.01 -9.35
N GLY A 57 -8.41 -13.87 -8.34
CA GLY A 57 -9.71 -14.17 -7.73
C GLY A 57 -10.41 -12.93 -7.18
N THR A 58 -9.68 -12.06 -6.49
CA THR A 58 -10.23 -10.81 -5.92
C THR A 58 -10.71 -9.87 -7.02
N SER A 59 -9.89 -9.59 -8.02
CA SER A 59 -10.26 -8.68 -9.12
C SER A 59 -11.44 -9.20 -9.94
N ALA A 60 -11.45 -10.51 -10.23
CA ALA A 60 -12.55 -11.15 -10.95
C ALA A 60 -13.87 -11.08 -10.18
N ARG A 61 -13.84 -11.31 -8.86
CA ARG A 61 -15.03 -11.21 -7.99
C ARG A 61 -15.57 -9.79 -7.92
N ILE A 62 -14.69 -8.81 -7.72
CA ILE A 62 -15.10 -7.40 -7.70
C ILE A 62 -15.65 -7.01 -9.07
N GLY A 63 -14.95 -7.35 -10.16
CA GLY A 63 -15.37 -7.05 -11.52
C GLY A 63 -16.75 -7.60 -11.85
N GLY A 64 -17.00 -8.88 -11.50
CA GLY A 64 -18.32 -9.49 -11.69
C GLY A 64 -19.41 -8.85 -10.82
N LEU A 65 -19.08 -8.46 -9.58
CA LEU A 65 -20.05 -7.82 -8.67
C LEU A 65 -20.51 -6.44 -9.15
N ILE A 66 -19.61 -5.67 -9.80
CA ILE A 66 -19.92 -4.30 -10.25
C ILE A 66 -20.19 -4.19 -11.76
N GLY A 67 -20.23 -5.30 -12.47
CA GLY A 67 -20.42 -5.31 -13.92
C GLY A 67 -19.28 -4.62 -14.71
N ALA A 68 -18.03 -4.68 -14.23
CA ALA A 68 -16.90 -4.01 -14.86
C ALA A 68 -16.55 -4.63 -16.22
N GLY A 69 -16.68 -3.88 -17.29
CA GLY A 69 -16.41 -4.29 -18.68
C GLY A 69 -15.05 -3.83 -19.23
N ASN A 70 -14.34 -2.96 -18.49
CA ASN A 70 -12.99 -2.55 -18.85
C ASN A 70 -11.97 -3.58 -18.34
N LYS A 71 -10.69 -3.23 -18.23
CA LYS A 71 -9.62 -4.10 -17.75
C LYS A 71 -9.90 -4.60 -16.34
N VAL A 72 -10.00 -5.93 -16.18
CA VAL A 72 -10.05 -6.59 -14.86
C VAL A 72 -8.79 -7.46 -14.75
N THR A 73 -7.91 -7.12 -13.79
CA THR A 73 -6.63 -7.78 -13.62
C THR A 73 -6.13 -7.75 -12.19
N SER A 74 -5.09 -8.53 -11.91
CA SER A 74 -4.36 -8.53 -10.65
C SER A 74 -2.89 -8.33 -10.92
N ASN A 75 -2.22 -7.60 -10.02
CA ASN A 75 -0.76 -7.49 -9.97
C ASN A 75 -0.23 -8.16 -8.69
N SER A 76 1.07 -8.41 -8.66
CA SER A 76 1.78 -8.92 -7.49
C SER A 76 3.21 -8.39 -7.51
N SER A 77 3.49 -7.46 -6.60
CA SER A 77 4.78 -6.78 -6.43
C SER A 77 5.15 -6.74 -4.95
N ALA A 78 4.98 -7.89 -4.28
CA ALA A 78 5.19 -8.02 -2.84
C ALA A 78 4.46 -6.91 -2.06
N CYS A 79 5.18 -6.18 -1.19
CA CYS A 79 4.59 -5.13 -0.35
C CYS A 79 4.21 -3.85 -1.14
N SER A 80 4.65 -3.69 -2.38
CA SER A 80 4.27 -2.59 -3.29
C SER A 80 2.96 -2.83 -4.04
N THR A 81 2.41 -4.05 -4.00
CA THR A 81 1.28 -4.49 -4.80
C THR A 81 0.11 -3.50 -4.81
N GLY A 82 -0.37 -3.10 -3.62
CA GLY A 82 -1.51 -2.19 -3.51
C GLY A 82 -1.24 -0.79 -4.06
N ASN A 83 -0.02 -0.26 -3.88
CA ASN A 83 0.38 1.03 -4.45
C ASN A 83 0.46 0.96 -5.99
N GLU A 84 1.08 -0.09 -6.52
CA GLU A 84 1.19 -0.26 -7.97
C GLU A 84 -0.17 -0.41 -8.64
N ALA A 85 -1.10 -1.14 -8.02
CA ALA A 85 -2.47 -1.23 -8.51
C ALA A 85 -3.13 0.15 -8.66
N VAL A 86 -2.91 1.04 -7.67
CA VAL A 86 -3.42 2.42 -7.70
C VAL A 86 -2.71 3.25 -8.77
N ILE A 87 -1.40 3.12 -8.93
CA ILE A 87 -0.62 3.84 -9.94
C ILE A 87 -0.99 3.38 -11.37
N ASP A 88 -1.12 2.07 -11.60
CA ASP A 88 -1.54 1.53 -12.89
C ASP A 88 -2.96 2.00 -13.28
N ALA A 89 -3.84 2.08 -12.30
CA ALA A 89 -5.19 2.63 -12.48
C ALA A 89 -5.16 4.13 -12.82
N LEU A 90 -4.31 4.92 -12.12
CA LEU A 90 -4.08 6.33 -12.44
C LEU A 90 -3.62 6.51 -13.89
N TRP A 91 -2.60 5.77 -14.31
CA TRP A 91 -2.08 5.87 -15.67
C TRP A 91 -3.12 5.47 -16.71
N ARG A 92 -3.90 4.42 -16.43
CA ARG A 92 -4.96 3.98 -17.33
C ARG A 92 -6.04 5.04 -17.55
N ILE A 93 -6.42 5.77 -16.49
CA ILE A 93 -7.37 6.88 -16.59
C ILE A 93 -6.73 8.06 -17.32
N ARG A 94 -5.49 8.43 -17.01
CA ARG A 94 -4.77 9.54 -17.68
C ARG A 94 -4.58 9.30 -19.20
N GLU A 95 -4.42 8.05 -19.60
CA GLU A 95 -4.33 7.64 -20.99
C GLU A 95 -5.69 7.57 -21.72
N GLY A 96 -6.80 7.87 -21.02
CA GLY A 96 -8.15 7.84 -21.57
C GLY A 96 -8.66 6.42 -21.87
N LEU A 97 -8.04 5.37 -21.30
CA LEU A 97 -8.41 3.97 -21.52
C LEU A 97 -9.52 3.47 -20.59
N ALA A 98 -9.85 4.22 -19.54
CA ALA A 98 -10.95 4.00 -18.62
C ALA A 98 -11.35 5.33 -18.00
N LYS A 99 -12.64 5.47 -17.64
CA LYS A 99 -13.13 6.62 -16.87
C LYS A 99 -13.05 6.37 -15.37
N ARG A 100 -13.21 5.11 -14.98
CA ARG A 100 -13.19 4.67 -13.58
C ARG A 100 -12.37 3.41 -13.42
N MET A 101 -11.66 3.34 -12.30
CA MET A 101 -10.92 2.15 -11.91
C MET A 101 -11.12 1.88 -10.41
N VAL A 102 -11.53 0.67 -10.06
CA VAL A 102 -11.44 0.18 -8.69
C VAL A 102 -10.05 -0.42 -8.52
N ALA A 103 -9.23 0.18 -7.66
CA ALA A 103 -7.83 -0.18 -7.54
C ALA A 103 -7.39 -0.39 -6.09
N GLY A 104 -6.61 -1.42 -5.84
CA GLY A 104 -6.07 -1.71 -4.52
C GLY A 104 -5.50 -3.11 -4.37
N GLY A 105 -5.64 -3.69 -3.18
CA GLY A 105 -5.11 -5.01 -2.89
C GLY A 105 -5.76 -5.69 -1.70
N SER A 106 -5.59 -6.98 -1.64
CA SER A 106 -6.05 -7.82 -0.53
C SER A 106 -4.98 -8.85 -0.17
N GLU A 107 -4.93 -9.21 1.12
CA GLU A 107 -4.05 -10.26 1.62
C GLU A 107 -4.73 -11.00 2.77
N GLY A 108 -4.71 -12.33 2.73
CA GLY A 108 -5.28 -13.17 3.77
C GLY A 108 -4.33 -13.38 4.96
N ALA A 109 -4.89 -13.61 6.14
CA ALA A 109 -4.15 -14.09 7.29
C ALA A 109 -3.90 -15.61 7.14
N SER A 110 -2.63 -16.03 7.16
CA SER A 110 -2.31 -17.43 7.00
C SER A 110 -1.03 -17.82 7.73
N PRO A 111 -1.05 -18.85 8.58
CA PRO A 111 0.17 -19.37 9.19
C PRO A 111 1.14 -19.93 8.14
N TYR A 112 0.67 -20.36 6.99
CA TYR A 112 1.50 -20.87 5.90
C TYR A 112 2.26 -19.75 5.17
N ILE A 113 1.75 -18.52 5.19
CA ILE A 113 2.44 -17.33 4.72
C ILE A 113 3.40 -16.82 5.80
N TRP A 114 2.89 -16.62 7.03
CA TRP A 114 3.65 -16.02 8.12
C TRP A 114 4.82 -16.90 8.58
N GLY A 115 4.69 -18.22 8.52
CA GLY A 115 5.76 -19.16 8.81
C GLY A 115 7.00 -18.95 7.94
N GLY A 116 6.84 -18.56 6.68
CA GLY A 116 7.96 -18.20 5.80
C GLY A 116 8.69 -16.94 6.28
N PHE A 117 7.96 -15.91 6.66
CA PHE A 117 8.56 -14.68 7.22
C PHE A 117 9.18 -14.91 8.60
N ASP A 118 8.59 -15.80 9.43
CA ASP A 118 9.17 -16.18 10.70
C ASP A 118 10.49 -16.93 10.53
N ALA A 119 10.57 -17.84 9.56
CA ALA A 119 11.84 -18.51 9.20
C ALA A 119 12.91 -17.53 8.74
N MET A 120 12.53 -16.43 8.06
CA MET A 120 13.44 -15.33 7.71
C MET A 120 13.84 -14.45 8.90
N ARG A 121 13.22 -14.62 10.07
CA ARG A 121 13.44 -13.83 11.29
C ARG A 121 13.13 -12.33 11.11
N VAL A 122 12.16 -11.99 10.28
CA VAL A 122 11.76 -10.60 10.00
C VAL A 122 10.49 -10.18 10.71
N ILE A 123 9.78 -11.09 11.39
CA ILE A 123 8.60 -10.77 12.18
C ILE A 123 8.92 -10.52 13.64
N ALA A 124 8.09 -9.70 14.30
CA ALA A 124 8.26 -9.33 15.70
C ALA A 124 8.07 -10.54 16.63
N ARG A 125 9.01 -10.80 17.54
CA ARG A 125 8.97 -11.90 18.51
C ARG A 125 9.06 -11.47 19.98
N LYS A 126 9.49 -10.20 20.25
CA LYS A 126 9.80 -9.76 21.61
C LYS A 126 8.57 -9.31 22.42
N PHE A 127 7.43 -9.10 21.77
CA PHE A 127 6.27 -8.45 22.40
C PHE A 127 5.05 -9.38 22.51
N ASN A 128 5.26 -10.70 22.53
CA ASN A 128 4.15 -11.65 22.63
C ASN A 128 3.34 -11.51 23.94
N ASP A 129 4.00 -11.09 25.04
CA ASP A 129 3.35 -10.82 26.33
C ASP A 129 2.64 -9.45 26.36
N ASN A 130 2.93 -8.55 25.41
CA ASN A 130 2.29 -7.25 25.23
C ASN A 130 2.13 -6.95 23.73
N PRO A 131 1.21 -7.62 23.01
CA PRO A 131 1.10 -7.54 21.57
C PRO A 131 0.78 -6.14 21.04
N ALA A 132 0.13 -5.30 21.84
CA ALA A 132 -0.14 -3.89 21.50
C ALA A 132 1.14 -3.07 21.29
N ALA A 133 2.26 -3.46 21.88
CA ALA A 133 3.56 -2.81 21.69
C ALA A 133 4.39 -3.42 20.55
N GLY A 134 3.89 -4.43 19.85
CA GLY A 134 4.67 -5.23 18.90
C GLY A 134 5.04 -4.49 17.63
N SER A 135 4.11 -3.75 17.03
CA SER A 135 4.38 -2.95 15.83
C SER A 135 4.90 -1.58 16.23
N ARG A 136 6.19 -1.34 16.02
CA ARG A 136 6.89 -0.13 16.48
C ARG A 136 7.86 0.44 15.45
N PRO A 137 7.32 0.98 14.34
CA PRO A 137 8.13 1.60 13.31
C PRO A 137 9.00 2.73 13.86
N MET A 138 10.21 2.87 13.32
CA MET A 138 11.19 3.90 13.70
C MET A 138 11.72 3.84 15.15
N SER A 139 11.35 2.81 15.92
CA SER A 139 11.76 2.63 17.30
C SER A 139 13.11 1.92 17.40
N ALA A 140 13.93 2.28 18.41
CA ALA A 140 15.18 1.58 18.72
C ALA A 140 14.95 0.13 19.18
N SER A 141 13.81 -0.16 19.78
CA SER A 141 13.41 -1.50 20.20
C SER A 141 12.63 -2.29 19.15
N ALA A 142 12.52 -1.78 17.94
CA ALA A 142 11.92 -2.52 16.82
C ALA A 142 12.60 -3.88 16.63
N CYS A 143 11.83 -4.91 16.34
CA CYS A 143 12.37 -6.28 16.24
C CYS A 143 11.79 -7.08 15.08
N GLY A 144 11.19 -6.43 14.11
CA GLY A 144 10.51 -7.02 12.97
C GLY A 144 9.08 -6.52 12.83
N PHE A 145 8.46 -6.79 11.70
CA PHE A 145 7.07 -6.40 11.49
C PHE A 145 6.09 -7.35 12.18
N VAL A 146 4.91 -6.85 12.51
CA VAL A 146 3.78 -7.67 12.93
C VAL A 146 2.98 -8.02 11.67
N PRO A 147 2.82 -9.32 11.34
CA PRO A 147 2.01 -9.72 10.19
C PRO A 147 0.55 -9.29 10.38
N GLY A 148 0.02 -8.62 9.37
CA GLY A 148 -1.38 -8.24 9.28
C GLY A 148 -2.07 -8.87 8.08
N SER A 149 -3.37 -8.68 7.99
CA SER A 149 -4.19 -9.06 6.84
C SER A 149 -5.24 -7.98 6.59
N GLY A 150 -5.76 -7.95 5.40
CA GLY A 150 -6.80 -6.97 5.07
C GLY A 150 -7.00 -6.81 3.57
N GLY A 151 -7.86 -5.87 3.23
CA GLY A 151 -8.10 -5.45 1.87
C GLY A 151 -8.62 -4.02 1.84
N ALA A 152 -8.22 -3.28 0.84
CA ALA A 152 -8.72 -1.94 0.59
C ALA A 152 -8.74 -1.67 -0.91
N MET A 153 -9.75 -0.90 -1.33
CA MET A 153 -9.91 -0.45 -2.70
C MET A 153 -10.23 1.03 -2.70
N LEU A 154 -9.67 1.74 -3.66
CA LEU A 154 -10.05 3.10 -4.00
C LEU A 154 -10.82 3.07 -5.32
N LEU A 155 -11.87 3.87 -5.42
CA LEU A 155 -12.47 4.21 -6.70
C LEU A 155 -11.76 5.44 -7.23
N LEU A 156 -10.97 5.27 -8.29
CA LEU A 156 -10.37 6.34 -9.05
C LEU A 156 -11.31 6.70 -10.20
N GLU A 157 -11.47 7.98 -10.45
CA GLU A 157 -12.36 8.46 -11.51
C GLU A 157 -11.72 9.68 -12.20
N GLU A 158 -11.94 9.77 -13.52
CA GLU A 158 -11.63 10.96 -14.28
C GLU A 158 -12.35 12.17 -13.68
N LEU A 159 -11.62 13.29 -13.50
CA LEU A 159 -12.13 14.45 -12.76
C LEU A 159 -13.43 15.00 -13.37
N GLU A 160 -13.47 15.16 -14.68
CA GLU A 160 -14.64 15.67 -15.39
C GLU A 160 -15.87 14.79 -15.17
N THR A 161 -15.68 13.47 -15.20
CA THR A 161 -16.75 12.49 -14.95
C THR A 161 -17.25 12.60 -13.50
N ALA A 162 -16.34 12.72 -12.53
CA ALA A 162 -16.65 12.88 -11.13
C ALA A 162 -17.46 14.18 -10.86
N LEU A 163 -17.04 15.30 -11.47
CA LEU A 163 -17.72 16.60 -11.33
C LEU A 163 -19.11 16.59 -11.96
N VAL A 164 -19.26 16.01 -13.17
CA VAL A 164 -20.57 15.94 -13.86
C VAL A 164 -21.62 15.18 -13.05
N ARG A 165 -21.24 14.11 -12.35
CA ARG A 165 -22.18 13.36 -11.51
C ARG A 165 -22.29 13.87 -10.07
N GLY A 166 -21.61 14.96 -9.72
CA GLY A 166 -21.62 15.52 -8.37
C GLY A 166 -20.97 14.60 -7.32
N ALA A 167 -19.90 13.89 -7.69
CA ALA A 167 -19.20 12.98 -6.79
C ALA A 167 -18.57 13.72 -5.63
N ARG A 168 -18.58 13.10 -4.45
CA ARG A 168 -17.71 13.52 -3.36
C ARG A 168 -16.26 13.15 -3.69
N ILE A 169 -15.42 14.15 -3.87
CA ILE A 169 -13.99 13.95 -4.11
C ILE A 169 -13.25 14.02 -2.78
N TYR A 170 -12.55 12.94 -2.41
CA TYR A 170 -11.79 12.87 -1.15
C TYR A 170 -10.39 13.45 -1.30
N ALA A 171 -9.75 13.21 -2.43
CA ALA A 171 -8.43 13.72 -2.76
C ALA A 171 -8.17 13.56 -4.25
N GLU A 172 -7.16 14.24 -4.78
CA GLU A 172 -6.61 13.96 -6.10
C GLU A 172 -5.33 13.13 -5.98
N ILE A 173 -5.14 12.21 -6.91
CA ILE A 173 -3.84 11.57 -7.14
C ILE A 173 -3.15 12.40 -8.23
N VAL A 174 -2.16 13.18 -7.83
CA VAL A 174 -1.47 14.10 -8.76
C VAL A 174 -0.18 13.53 -9.34
N GLY A 175 0.40 12.50 -8.72
CA GLY A 175 1.59 11.81 -9.23
C GLY A 175 1.71 10.39 -8.75
N GLY A 176 2.33 9.55 -9.58
CA GLY A 176 2.63 8.16 -9.26
C GLY A 176 3.87 7.68 -10.03
N PHE A 177 4.73 6.93 -9.36
CA PHE A 177 5.93 6.38 -9.98
C PHE A 177 6.27 5.00 -9.43
N VAL A 178 6.72 4.13 -10.31
CA VAL A 178 7.15 2.76 -10.00
C VAL A 178 8.53 2.53 -10.61
N ASN A 179 9.41 1.90 -9.88
CA ASN A 179 10.67 1.39 -10.43
C ASN A 179 11.17 0.15 -9.68
N CYS A 180 12.27 -0.40 -10.14
CA CYS A 180 13.03 -1.43 -9.45
C CYS A 180 14.47 -0.95 -9.29
N GLY A 181 15.08 -1.21 -8.12
CA GLY A 181 16.49 -0.91 -7.87
C GLY A 181 17.46 -1.88 -8.53
N GLY A 182 16.93 -2.94 -9.16
CA GLY A 182 17.71 -3.92 -9.92
C GLY A 182 18.54 -4.85 -9.04
N GLN A 183 18.28 -4.88 -7.73
CA GLN A 183 19.05 -5.65 -6.74
C GLN A 183 20.56 -5.39 -6.84
N ARG A 184 20.93 -4.11 -7.00
CA ARG A 184 22.30 -3.62 -7.16
C ARG A 184 22.55 -2.49 -6.14
N MET A 185 23.81 -2.09 -5.98
CA MET A 185 24.21 -0.93 -5.15
C MET A 185 23.66 -1.01 -3.71
N GLY A 186 23.75 -2.19 -3.09
CA GLY A 186 23.20 -2.47 -1.76
C GLY A 186 21.77 -3.01 -1.75
N GLY A 187 21.09 -2.99 -2.88
CA GLY A 187 19.78 -3.66 -3.05
C GLY A 187 19.92 -5.17 -3.19
N SER A 188 18.91 -5.88 -2.74
CA SER A 188 18.79 -7.34 -2.82
C SER A 188 17.32 -7.74 -2.92
N MET A 189 17.03 -9.05 -2.89
CA MET A 189 15.67 -9.54 -2.81
C MET A 189 14.90 -8.98 -1.59
N THR A 190 15.59 -8.68 -0.49
CA THR A 190 14.98 -8.29 0.80
C THR A 190 15.36 -6.89 1.28
N ALA A 191 16.23 -6.20 0.57
CA ALA A 191 16.67 -4.84 0.91
C ALA A 191 16.62 -3.95 -0.33
N PRO A 192 16.02 -2.75 -0.24
CA PRO A 192 15.92 -1.85 -1.38
C PRO A 192 17.27 -1.17 -1.68
N ASN A 193 17.53 -0.93 -2.96
CA ASN A 193 18.61 -0.05 -3.42
C ASN A 193 18.28 1.41 -3.07
N PRO A 194 19.10 2.10 -2.25
CA PRO A 194 18.81 3.48 -1.84
C PRO A 194 18.64 4.45 -3.01
N VAL A 195 19.41 4.29 -4.07
CA VAL A 195 19.30 5.14 -5.27
C VAL A 195 17.98 4.86 -6.01
N GLY A 196 17.55 3.60 -6.08
CA GLY A 196 16.27 3.21 -6.64
C GLY A 196 15.10 3.84 -5.88
N VAL A 197 15.12 3.76 -4.54
CA VAL A 197 14.15 4.41 -3.65
C VAL A 197 14.08 5.91 -3.87
N GLN A 198 15.23 6.60 -3.85
CA GLN A 198 15.27 8.06 -4.05
C GLN A 198 14.78 8.47 -5.45
N LYS A 199 15.11 7.70 -6.48
CA LYS A 199 14.59 7.93 -7.84
C LYS A 199 13.08 7.73 -7.91
N CYS A 200 12.54 6.74 -7.19
CA CYS A 200 11.10 6.51 -7.13
C CYS A 200 10.37 7.70 -6.51
N ILE A 201 10.83 8.18 -5.37
CA ILE A 201 10.25 9.34 -4.69
C ILE A 201 10.30 10.60 -5.58
N ARG A 202 11.48 10.91 -6.14
CA ARG A 202 11.64 12.07 -7.04
C ARG A 202 10.79 11.94 -8.32
N GLY A 203 10.68 10.73 -8.85
CA GLY A 203 9.84 10.44 -10.02
C GLY A 203 8.38 10.74 -9.76
N ALA A 204 7.85 10.36 -8.61
CA ALA A 204 6.46 10.65 -8.24
C ALA A 204 6.22 12.16 -8.03
N VAL A 205 7.17 12.88 -7.41
CA VAL A 205 7.09 14.34 -7.25
C VAL A 205 7.16 15.06 -8.59
N ALA A 206 8.03 14.60 -9.50
CA ALA A 206 8.13 15.14 -10.85
C ALA A 206 6.86 14.88 -11.68
N ASP A 207 6.27 13.65 -11.59
CA ASP A 207 5.01 13.32 -12.24
C ASP A 207 3.84 14.16 -11.70
N ALA A 208 3.89 14.53 -10.42
CA ALA A 208 2.92 15.44 -9.80
C ALA A 208 3.08 16.92 -10.26
N GLY A 209 4.18 17.27 -10.91
CA GLY A 209 4.46 18.65 -11.34
C GLY A 209 4.67 19.63 -10.19
N ILE A 210 5.12 19.16 -9.03
CA ILE A 210 5.36 20.00 -7.83
C ILE A 210 6.84 20.03 -7.47
N ARG A 211 7.21 20.96 -6.59
CA ARG A 211 8.57 21.02 -6.04
C ARG A 211 8.75 20.01 -4.92
N LEU A 212 9.96 19.49 -4.72
CA LEU A 212 10.31 18.61 -3.59
C LEU A 212 9.93 19.24 -2.23
N SER A 213 9.97 20.58 -2.18
CA SER A 213 9.65 21.36 -0.98
C SER A 213 8.16 21.45 -0.65
N GLU A 214 7.27 20.99 -1.51
CA GLU A 214 5.83 21.08 -1.30
C GLU A 214 5.22 19.85 -0.63
N ILE A 215 6.00 18.81 -0.40
CA ILE A 215 5.54 17.67 0.38
C ILE A 215 5.43 18.05 1.85
N ASP A 216 4.22 17.99 2.41
CA ASP A 216 3.90 18.35 3.79
C ASP A 216 4.02 17.15 4.73
N ALA A 217 3.62 15.96 4.27
CA ALA A 217 3.62 14.76 5.06
C ALA A 217 3.97 13.51 4.25
N ILE A 218 4.48 12.51 4.94
CA ILE A 218 4.87 11.20 4.40
C ILE A 218 4.13 10.11 5.19
N ASN A 219 3.42 9.25 4.48
CA ASN A 219 3.03 7.95 4.99
C ASN A 219 4.03 6.92 4.43
N GLY A 220 4.99 6.55 5.27
CA GLY A 220 6.13 5.71 4.88
C GLY A 220 5.78 4.24 4.76
N HIS A 221 6.71 3.47 4.20
CA HIS A 221 6.63 2.02 4.23
C HIS A 221 6.89 1.48 5.64
N LEU A 222 7.93 1.91 6.30
CA LEU A 222 8.26 1.79 7.74
C LEU A 222 7.63 0.58 8.44
N THR A 223 8.36 -0.52 8.50
CA THR A 223 7.83 -1.84 8.87
C THR A 223 8.22 -2.32 10.27
N ALA A 224 8.81 -1.47 11.10
CA ALA A 224 9.42 -1.83 12.39
C ALA A 224 10.61 -2.79 12.24
N THR A 225 11.37 -2.63 11.18
CA THR A 225 12.58 -3.41 10.88
C THR A 225 13.83 -2.53 10.85
N TYR A 226 14.99 -3.16 10.70
CA TYR A 226 16.27 -2.43 10.52
C TYR A 226 16.27 -1.50 9.30
N ALA A 227 15.31 -1.62 8.40
CA ALA A 227 15.21 -0.78 7.21
C ALA A 227 14.62 0.62 7.49
N ASP A 228 13.91 0.80 8.61
CA ASP A 228 13.22 2.06 8.89
C ASP A 228 14.16 3.28 8.95
N PRO A 229 15.33 3.24 9.63
CA PRO A 229 16.26 4.38 9.60
C PRO A 229 16.78 4.70 8.19
N HIS A 230 16.98 3.69 7.37
CA HIS A 230 17.41 3.87 5.98
C HIS A 230 16.31 4.50 5.14
N GLU A 231 15.06 4.13 5.37
CA GLU A 231 13.92 4.75 4.67
C GLU A 231 13.81 6.25 5.00
N VAL A 232 13.87 6.63 6.28
CA VAL A 232 13.82 8.05 6.68
C VAL A 232 14.96 8.85 6.04
N LYS A 233 16.19 8.31 6.04
CA LYS A 233 17.35 8.94 5.38
C LYS A 233 17.17 9.05 3.87
N ASN A 234 16.59 8.04 3.23
CA ASN A 234 16.28 8.08 1.80
C ASN A 234 15.23 9.13 1.45
N TRP A 235 14.20 9.31 2.29
CA TRP A 235 13.24 10.39 2.15
C TRP A 235 13.90 11.76 2.26
N ALA A 236 14.76 11.97 3.27
CA ALA A 236 15.49 13.22 3.45
C ALA A 236 16.37 13.54 2.24
N ALA A 237 17.13 12.56 1.74
CA ALA A 237 17.98 12.70 0.57
C ALA A 237 17.17 12.92 -0.73
N ALA A 238 16.05 12.22 -0.90
CA ALA A 238 15.20 12.36 -2.07
C ALA A 238 14.55 13.74 -2.16
N LEU A 239 14.07 14.26 -1.02
CA LEU A 239 13.40 15.55 -0.93
C LEU A 239 14.36 16.73 -0.68
N GLU A 240 15.67 16.45 -0.56
CA GLU A 240 16.70 17.47 -0.28
C GLU A 240 16.39 18.26 1.01
N ARG A 241 16.00 17.52 2.07
CA ARG A 241 15.56 18.11 3.35
C ARG A 241 16.55 17.84 4.48
N THR A 242 16.76 18.84 5.31
CA THR A 242 17.40 18.68 6.63
C THR A 242 16.37 18.19 7.65
N PRO A 243 16.79 17.70 8.83
CA PRO A 243 15.86 17.29 9.88
C PRO A 243 14.83 18.38 10.24
N GLU A 244 15.25 19.65 10.30
CA GLU A 244 14.38 20.80 10.64
C GLU A 244 13.31 21.05 9.57
N SER A 245 13.67 20.92 8.30
CA SER A 245 12.78 21.17 7.15
C SER A 245 12.04 19.91 6.67
N PHE A 246 12.31 18.75 7.29
CA PHE A 246 11.72 17.47 6.92
C PHE A 246 10.19 17.48 7.09
N PRO A 247 9.42 16.87 6.16
CA PRO A 247 7.99 16.72 6.31
C PRO A 247 7.64 15.88 7.54
N TYR A 248 6.42 16.00 8.04
CA TYR A 248 5.94 15.03 9.03
C TYR A 248 5.89 13.63 8.45
N ILE A 249 6.24 12.62 9.25
CA ILE A 249 6.25 11.22 8.80
C ILE A 249 5.50 10.32 9.77
N ASN A 250 4.72 9.41 9.23
CA ASN A 250 4.03 8.38 9.99
C ASN A 250 4.03 7.02 9.27
N SER A 251 3.64 5.98 10.02
CA SER A 251 3.40 4.64 9.52
C SER A 251 2.08 4.10 10.02
N THR A 252 1.17 3.79 9.10
CA THR A 252 -0.10 3.11 9.41
C THR A 252 0.14 1.73 10.02
N LYS A 253 1.26 1.08 9.66
CA LYS A 253 1.63 -0.24 10.17
C LYS A 253 1.83 -0.29 11.68
N SER A 254 2.10 0.84 12.33
CA SER A 254 2.17 0.90 13.79
C SER A 254 0.86 0.44 14.46
N MET A 255 -0.29 0.69 13.81
CA MET A 255 -1.62 0.42 14.34
C MET A 255 -2.22 -0.91 13.84
N ILE A 256 -1.89 -1.33 12.61
CA ILE A 256 -2.55 -2.46 11.94
C ILE A 256 -1.60 -3.61 11.55
N GLY A 257 -0.30 -3.44 11.80
CA GLY A 257 0.71 -4.39 11.30
C GLY A 257 0.93 -4.24 9.80
N HIS A 258 1.66 -5.19 9.23
CA HIS A 258 2.01 -5.22 7.81
C HIS A 258 1.09 -6.17 7.04
N CYS A 259 0.15 -5.61 6.28
CA CYS A 259 -0.82 -6.36 5.47
C CYS A 259 -0.27 -6.86 4.12
N LEU A 260 1.06 -6.99 3.97
CA LEU A 260 1.75 -7.53 2.79
C LEU A 260 1.26 -6.87 1.48
N GLY A 261 0.70 -7.64 0.55
CA GLY A 261 0.20 -7.13 -0.73
C GLY A 261 -0.95 -6.12 -0.60
N ALA A 262 -1.73 -6.19 0.47
CA ALA A 262 -2.77 -5.21 0.76
C ALA A 262 -2.25 -3.92 1.43
N ALA A 263 -1.02 -3.93 1.98
CA ALA A 263 -0.51 -2.83 2.81
C ALA A 263 -0.61 -1.48 2.10
N GLY A 264 -0.12 -1.40 0.86
CA GLY A 264 -0.14 -0.15 0.09
C GLY A 264 -1.55 0.40 -0.11
N ALA A 265 -2.53 -0.45 -0.39
CA ALA A 265 -3.91 -0.04 -0.60
C ALA A 265 -4.58 0.47 0.69
N VAL A 266 -4.41 -0.23 1.81
CA VAL A 266 -4.93 0.20 3.13
C VAL A 266 -4.31 1.55 3.52
N GLU A 267 -3.01 1.71 3.30
CA GLU A 267 -2.27 2.93 3.59
C GLU A 267 -2.63 4.08 2.64
N CYS A 268 -2.98 3.80 1.38
CA CYS A 268 -3.56 4.80 0.47
C CYS A 268 -4.90 5.32 1.00
N VAL A 269 -5.79 4.45 1.47
CA VAL A 269 -7.05 4.87 2.10
C VAL A 269 -6.78 5.75 3.32
N ALA A 270 -5.86 5.35 4.21
CA ALA A 270 -5.46 6.16 5.36
C ALA A 270 -4.89 7.53 4.93
N SER A 271 -4.07 7.56 3.87
CA SER A 271 -3.48 8.78 3.31
C SER A 271 -4.55 9.72 2.75
N VAL A 272 -5.49 9.20 1.97
CA VAL A 272 -6.63 9.96 1.44
C VAL A 272 -7.47 10.57 2.57
N LEU A 273 -7.75 9.80 3.63
CA LEU A 273 -8.52 10.31 4.77
C LEU A 273 -7.78 11.38 5.57
N GLN A 274 -6.45 11.27 5.70
CA GLN A 274 -5.62 12.32 6.32
C GLN A 274 -5.70 13.62 5.53
N VAL A 275 -5.50 13.56 4.21
CA VAL A 275 -5.59 14.73 3.33
C VAL A 275 -7.01 15.33 3.35
N TYR A 276 -8.04 14.49 3.25
CA TYR A 276 -9.43 14.94 3.23
C TYR A 276 -9.84 15.66 4.50
N ARG A 277 -9.46 15.13 5.67
CA ARG A 277 -9.86 15.63 6.98
C ARG A 277 -8.89 16.62 7.59
N GLY A 278 -7.71 16.82 7.02
CA GLY A 278 -6.69 17.74 7.53
C GLY A 278 -6.13 17.29 8.88
N PHE A 279 -5.68 16.05 9.00
CA PHE A 279 -5.03 15.52 10.20
C PHE A 279 -3.92 14.55 9.85
N LEU A 280 -3.06 14.23 10.80
CA LEU A 280 -2.08 13.15 10.70
C LEU A 280 -2.32 12.13 11.81
N HIS A 281 -2.47 10.85 11.43
CA HIS A 281 -2.57 9.77 12.40
C HIS A 281 -1.21 9.46 13.03
N PRO A 282 -1.15 8.90 14.24
CA PRO A 282 0.11 8.61 14.91
C PRO A 282 0.84 7.40 14.31
N SER A 283 2.15 7.36 14.52
CA SER A 283 2.94 6.14 14.63
C SER A 283 3.01 5.79 16.10
N ILE A 284 2.15 4.90 16.56
CA ILE A 284 2.20 4.45 17.96
C ILE A 284 3.46 3.61 18.22
N ASN A 285 3.87 3.50 19.48
CA ASN A 285 5.04 2.72 19.90
C ASN A 285 6.39 3.22 19.31
N SER A 286 6.49 4.51 18.97
CA SER A 286 7.71 5.14 18.46
C SER A 286 8.35 6.10 19.46
N GLU A 287 8.14 5.89 20.76
CA GLU A 287 8.62 6.77 21.82
C GLU A 287 10.14 6.75 21.96
N ASP A 288 10.75 5.59 21.72
CA ASP A 288 12.19 5.34 21.72
C ASP A 288 12.76 5.40 20.30
N VAL A 289 12.71 6.58 19.69
CA VAL A 289 13.19 6.77 18.30
C VAL A 289 14.59 6.19 18.10
N HIS A 290 14.79 5.48 16.97
CA HIS A 290 16.05 4.86 16.65
C HIS A 290 17.18 5.90 16.59
N PRO A 291 18.38 5.66 17.22
CA PRO A 291 19.45 6.65 17.34
C PRO A 291 19.92 7.24 16.00
N GLU A 292 19.91 6.45 14.93
CA GLU A 292 20.33 6.91 13.60
C GLU A 292 19.40 7.94 12.95
N ILE A 293 18.21 8.14 13.48
CA ILE A 293 17.22 9.09 13.02
C ILE A 293 16.71 9.99 14.16
N ALA A 294 17.46 10.09 15.25
CA ALA A 294 17.08 10.88 16.42
C ALA A 294 16.82 12.36 16.08
N ASP A 295 17.58 12.92 15.14
CA ASP A 295 17.41 14.31 14.69
C ASP A 295 16.05 14.55 13.98
N PHE A 296 15.43 13.49 13.44
CA PHE A 296 14.11 13.54 12.82
C PHE A 296 12.96 13.32 13.81
N ALA A 297 13.24 13.04 15.10
CA ALA A 297 12.22 12.75 16.10
C ALA A 297 11.10 13.81 16.18
N PRO A 298 11.37 15.14 16.06
CA PRO A 298 10.32 16.17 16.06
C PRO A 298 9.34 16.07 14.86
N LYS A 299 9.69 15.32 13.83
CA LYS A 299 8.89 15.12 12.61
C LYS A 299 8.14 13.79 12.59
N ILE A 300 8.43 12.89 13.51
CA ILE A 300 7.71 11.63 13.67
C ILE A 300 6.40 11.90 14.42
N VAL A 301 5.29 11.61 13.79
CA VAL A 301 3.96 11.85 14.36
C VAL A 301 3.66 10.77 15.41
N GLN A 302 3.85 11.07 16.69
CA GLN A 302 3.61 10.11 17.80
C GLN A 302 2.20 10.19 18.38
N LYS A 303 1.49 11.29 18.12
CA LYS A 303 0.09 11.48 18.54
C LYS A 303 -0.70 12.02 17.36
N CYS A 304 -1.99 11.70 17.32
CA CYS A 304 -2.87 12.31 16.33
C CYS A 304 -2.79 13.84 16.42
N MET A 305 -2.57 14.51 15.32
CA MET A 305 -2.48 15.95 15.25
C MET A 305 -3.37 16.51 14.15
N GLU A 306 -4.01 17.63 14.41
CA GLU A 306 -4.70 18.40 13.39
C GLU A 306 -3.67 19.06 12.46
N PHE A 307 -3.93 19.00 11.17
CA PHE A 307 -3.10 19.60 10.15
C PHE A 307 -3.98 20.12 9.00
N PRO A 308 -4.76 21.18 9.23
CA PRO A 308 -5.73 21.67 8.25
C PRO A 308 -5.09 22.15 6.95
N ASP A 309 -3.83 22.57 7.00
CA ASP A 309 -3.05 23.05 5.84
C ASP A 309 -2.35 21.91 5.07
N LEU A 310 -2.61 20.63 5.42
CA LEU A 310 -2.09 19.47 4.70
C LEU A 310 -2.55 19.50 3.26
N LYS A 311 -1.65 19.81 2.35
CA LYS A 311 -1.92 19.92 0.92
C LYS A 311 -1.43 18.72 0.13
N TYR A 312 -0.18 18.31 0.35
CA TYR A 312 0.44 17.19 -0.36
C TYR A 312 0.95 16.13 0.61
N LEU A 313 0.48 14.92 0.45
CA LEU A 313 0.94 13.75 1.19
C LEU A 313 1.54 12.74 0.22
N ALA A 314 2.79 12.33 0.50
CA ALA A 314 3.47 11.28 -0.24
C ALA A 314 3.30 9.93 0.46
N LYS A 315 2.89 8.90 -0.29
CA LYS A 315 2.77 7.51 0.17
C LYS A 315 3.72 6.63 -0.60
N ALA A 316 4.60 5.89 0.08
CA ALA A 316 5.50 4.95 -0.57
C ALA A 316 5.32 3.50 -0.10
N GLY A 317 5.69 2.57 -0.98
CA GLY A 317 5.83 1.15 -0.70
C GLY A 317 7.14 0.63 -1.28
N PHE A 318 7.87 -0.14 -0.46
CA PHE A 318 9.14 -0.75 -0.85
C PHE A 318 9.03 -2.26 -0.61
N GLY A 319 8.93 -3.02 -1.69
CA GLY A 319 8.66 -4.46 -1.64
C GLY A 319 9.90 -5.33 -1.86
N PHE A 320 9.79 -6.58 -1.42
CA PHE A 320 10.77 -7.60 -1.80
C PHE A 320 10.89 -7.67 -3.32
N GLY A 321 12.09 -7.97 -3.83
CA GLY A 321 12.44 -7.84 -5.24
C GLY A 321 13.05 -6.49 -5.58
N ASP A 322 13.26 -5.61 -4.59
CA ASP A 322 13.78 -4.24 -4.77
C ASP A 322 12.81 -3.37 -5.59
N VAL A 323 11.49 -3.65 -5.45
CA VAL A 323 10.41 -2.93 -6.16
C VAL A 323 9.94 -1.76 -5.31
N ASN A 324 9.80 -0.60 -5.95
CA ASN A 324 9.52 0.66 -5.29
C ASN A 324 8.34 1.36 -5.96
N SER A 325 7.47 1.94 -5.15
CA SER A 325 6.30 2.70 -5.59
C SER A 325 6.10 3.94 -4.72
N CYS A 326 5.72 5.05 -5.33
CA CYS A 326 5.40 6.28 -4.62
C CYS A 326 4.21 6.98 -5.29
N ILE A 327 3.28 7.46 -4.48
CA ILE A 327 2.05 8.15 -4.88
C ILE A 327 1.99 9.49 -4.18
N ILE A 328 1.58 10.53 -4.88
CA ILE A 328 1.35 11.86 -4.31
C ILE A 328 -0.15 12.16 -4.33
N PHE A 329 -0.72 12.32 -3.14
CA PHE A 329 -2.09 12.77 -2.92
C PHE A 329 -2.11 14.27 -2.68
N ARG A 330 -3.09 14.97 -3.27
CA ARG A 330 -3.37 16.38 -3.06
C ARG A 330 -4.75 16.58 -2.46
N LYS A 331 -4.86 17.51 -1.52
CA LYS A 331 -6.14 17.97 -1.00
C LYS A 331 -7.00 18.52 -2.15
N TRP A 332 -8.24 18.02 -2.21
CA TRP A 332 -9.23 18.59 -3.12
C TRP A 332 -9.77 19.88 -2.51
N GLU A 333 -9.83 20.92 -3.33
CA GLU A 333 -10.45 22.20 -2.99
C GLU A 333 -11.58 22.42 -3.98
N ASP A 334 -12.81 22.50 -3.47
CA ASP A 334 -13.96 22.86 -4.31
C ASP A 334 -13.73 24.27 -4.88
N LYS A 335 -13.76 24.39 -6.21
CA LYS A 335 -13.58 25.64 -6.92
C LYS A 335 -14.88 26.42 -7.02
#